data_7bebb3bca360fe8f5ba75f026f5d648b
#
_entry.id   7bebb3bca360fe8f5ba75f026f5d648b
#
_cell.length_a   1.000
_cell.length_b   1.000
_cell.length_c   1.000
_cell.angle_alpha   90.00
_cell.angle_beta   90.00
_cell.angle_gamma   90.00
#
_symmetry.space_group_name_H-M   'P 1'
#
loop_
_entity.id
_entity.type
_entity.pdbx_description
1 polymer ?
#
loop_
_entity_poly.entity_id
_entity_poly.type
_entity_poly.pdbx_seq_one_letter_code
_entity_poly.pdbx_strand_id
1 'polypeptide(L)'
;MYDTIDSFNRGAEEHQYPIVGRFWADLRENGIGKGYLRRSVTRPFTLGIRENTRVTVTVRDALLRIFDISQNFTRFCFQDGHGTVFSYFNTKGDRIMKQFNVGVIGATGMVGQRFMLLLENHPWFNVTVLAASSRSAGKTYKEAVGNKWAFDVPMHEKYADMVVIDAESDMAQMAKKVDFVFCAVNMEKSKLRALEEAYAKMEIPVVSNNSAHRFTADVPMVIPEVNDQHLKVIPAQKERLKTKRGFIAVKSNCSLQSYVPLLHPLQKFGIKEVAVCTYQAISGAGKTFDTMPEILDNVIPYIGGEEEKSEKEPLKIWGEVKNGEIVPATSPAITAQCLRVPVSDGHTAAVFVRFENKPTKAEILSAWAEFKGVPQELDLPSAPTQFLKYFEEDNRPQAKLDRMEGNGMSVTAGRLREDSVYDYKFIGLSHNTLRGAAGGAVLLAELLAAKGYFD
;
A
#
# COMPACT_ATOMS: atom_id res chain seq x y z
N MET A 1 46.00 -19.76 -3.45
CA MET A 1 45.02 -18.68 -3.41
C MET A 1 43.75 -18.98 -4.24
N TYR A 2 43.91 -19.44 -5.48
CA TYR A 2 42.74 -19.90 -6.28
C TYR A 2 42.05 -21.12 -5.67
N ASP A 3 42.84 -22.10 -5.22
CA ASP A 3 42.30 -23.31 -4.59
C ASP A 3 41.60 -23.03 -3.26
N THR A 4 41.99 -21.97 -2.55
CA THR A 4 41.34 -21.54 -1.30
C THR A 4 39.99 -20.87 -1.54
N ILE A 5 39.86 -20.14 -2.64
CA ILE A 5 38.58 -19.52 -3.05
C ILE A 5 37.59 -20.57 -3.58
N ASP A 6 38.10 -21.57 -4.32
CA ASP A 6 37.26 -22.66 -4.82
C ASP A 6 36.87 -23.66 -3.71
N SER A 7 37.69 -23.86 -2.69
CA SER A 7 37.32 -24.64 -1.52
C SER A 7 36.29 -23.92 -0.62
N PHE A 8 36.43 -22.60 -0.50
CA PHE A 8 35.45 -21.77 0.21
C PHE A 8 34.07 -21.72 -0.53
N ASN A 9 34.07 -21.62 -1.86
CA ASN A 9 32.85 -21.68 -2.66
C ASN A 9 32.16 -23.03 -2.55
N ARG A 10 32.87 -24.15 -2.48
CA ARG A 10 32.29 -25.48 -2.25
C ARG A 10 31.65 -25.61 -0.88
N GLY A 11 32.25 -25.03 0.16
CA GLY A 11 31.67 -25.01 1.51
C GLY A 11 30.48 -24.07 1.70
N ALA A 12 30.40 -23.01 0.89
CA ALA A 12 29.29 -22.04 0.93
C ALA A 12 28.02 -22.55 0.22
N GLU A 13 28.16 -23.44 -0.75
CA GLU A 13 27.03 -24.08 -1.44
C GLU A 13 26.33 -25.16 -0.60
N GLU A 14 27.01 -25.70 0.44
CA GLU A 14 26.49 -26.82 1.22
C GLU A 14 25.93 -26.51 2.62
N HIS A 15 25.32 -25.39 2.93
CA HIS A 15 24.49 -25.22 4.13
C HIS A 15 24.82 -24.21 5.23
N GLN A 16 25.72 -23.24 5.08
CA GLN A 16 25.86 -22.32 6.23
C GLN A 16 25.80 -20.80 5.97
N TYR A 17 25.95 -20.30 4.73
CA TYR A 17 26.00 -18.85 4.47
C TYR A 17 25.37 -18.42 3.13
N PRO A 18 24.05 -18.41 3.00
CA PRO A 18 23.37 -18.10 1.73
C PRO A 18 23.59 -16.66 1.21
N ILE A 19 23.94 -15.72 2.10
CA ILE A 19 24.18 -14.32 1.73
C ILE A 19 25.53 -14.15 1.03
N VAL A 20 26.56 -14.80 1.52
CA VAL A 20 27.92 -14.73 0.93
C VAL A 20 27.95 -15.44 -0.42
N GLY A 21 27.26 -16.56 -0.55
CA GLY A 21 27.16 -17.32 -1.80
C GLY A 21 26.44 -16.52 -2.89
N ARG A 22 25.34 -15.82 -2.57
CA ARG A 22 24.61 -14.94 -3.49
C ARG A 22 25.43 -13.72 -3.93
N PHE A 23 26.16 -13.10 -3.02
CA PHE A 23 27.06 -11.99 -3.32
C PHE A 23 28.11 -12.36 -4.38
N TRP A 24 28.73 -13.52 -4.27
CA TRP A 24 29.72 -14.00 -5.25
C TRP A 24 29.11 -14.46 -6.56
N ALA A 25 27.90 -14.98 -6.55
CA ALA A 25 27.15 -15.30 -7.76
C ALA A 25 26.80 -14.02 -8.56
N ASP A 26 26.33 -12.99 -7.88
CA ASP A 26 25.94 -11.70 -8.46
C ASP A 26 27.15 -10.96 -9.08
N LEU A 27 28.33 -11.02 -8.44
CA LEU A 27 29.58 -10.49 -9.01
C LEU A 27 30.01 -11.21 -10.30
N ARG A 28 29.70 -12.51 -10.43
CA ARG A 28 29.97 -13.27 -11.65
C ARG A 28 29.01 -12.97 -12.78
N GLU A 29 27.73 -12.85 -12.47
CA GLU A 29 26.68 -12.57 -13.46
C GLU A 29 26.79 -11.16 -14.03
N ASN A 30 27.21 -10.18 -13.23
CA ASN A 30 27.33 -8.78 -13.66
C ASN A 30 28.66 -8.43 -14.32
N GLY A 31 29.47 -9.42 -14.74
CA GLY A 31 30.63 -9.18 -15.60
C GLY A 31 31.80 -8.44 -14.94
N ILE A 32 31.86 -8.36 -13.61
CA ILE A 32 33.01 -7.84 -12.88
C ILE A 32 34.11 -8.89 -12.96
N GLY A 33 34.79 -8.87 -14.10
CA GLY A 33 35.65 -9.92 -14.56
C GLY A 33 36.91 -10.10 -13.70
N LYS A 34 37.49 -11.29 -13.82
CA LYS A 34 38.72 -11.81 -13.19
C LYS A 34 39.94 -10.83 -13.21
N GLY A 35 39.91 -9.80 -14.09
CA GLY A 35 40.96 -8.78 -14.20
C GLY A 35 40.93 -7.73 -13.08
N TYR A 36 39.75 -7.38 -12.57
CA TYR A 36 39.63 -6.34 -11.53
C TYR A 36 40.00 -6.87 -10.15
N LEU A 37 39.66 -8.11 -9.84
CA LEU A 37 40.06 -8.80 -8.60
C LEU A 37 41.59 -9.05 -8.52
N ARG A 38 42.25 -9.23 -9.65
CA ARG A 38 43.73 -9.44 -9.65
C ARG A 38 44.52 -8.22 -9.22
N ARG A 39 44.04 -7.00 -9.38
CA ARG A 39 44.76 -5.76 -9.03
C ARG A 39 44.52 -5.27 -7.60
N SER A 40 43.42 -5.65 -6.99
CA SER A 40 42.98 -5.12 -5.68
C SER A 40 43.33 -6.05 -4.48
N VAL A 41 43.76 -7.27 -4.72
CA VAL A 41 43.92 -8.31 -3.68
C VAL A 41 45.18 -8.15 -2.81
N THR A 42 46.09 -7.25 -3.11
CA THR A 42 47.35 -7.07 -2.36
C THR A 42 47.36 -5.91 -1.37
N ARG A 43 46.25 -5.16 -1.20
CA ARG A 43 46.21 -4.01 -0.29
C ARG A 43 45.10 -4.13 0.75
N PRO A 44 45.32 -3.63 1.99
CA PRO A 44 44.26 -3.55 3.01
C PRO A 44 43.17 -2.60 2.59
N PHE A 45 41.89 -2.96 2.84
CA PHE A 45 40.73 -2.10 2.65
C PHE A 45 39.90 -2.03 3.94
N THR A 46 39.21 -0.94 4.12
CA THR A 46 38.37 -0.70 5.29
C THR A 46 36.90 -0.86 4.89
N LEU A 47 36.18 -1.74 5.58
CA LEU A 47 34.75 -1.94 5.45
C LEU A 47 34.04 -1.00 6.44
N GLY A 48 33.28 -0.04 5.94
CA GLY A 48 32.45 0.84 6.77
C GLY A 48 31.02 0.33 6.80
N ILE A 49 30.55 -0.10 7.97
CA ILE A 49 29.14 -0.44 8.22
C ILE A 49 28.53 0.75 8.94
N ARG A 50 27.45 1.31 8.41
CA ARG A 50 26.79 2.43 9.07
C ARG A 50 25.98 1.91 10.26
N GLU A 51 26.58 2.02 11.40
CA GLU A 51 26.15 2.27 12.76
C GLU A 51 27.39 2.23 13.64
N ASN A 52 28.13 3.35 13.67
CA ASN A 52 29.23 3.65 14.61
C ASN A 52 30.38 2.61 14.78
N THR A 53 30.52 1.63 13.90
CA THR A 53 31.62 0.66 14.02
C THR A 53 32.43 0.61 12.71
N ARG A 54 33.66 1.12 12.73
CA ARG A 54 34.64 0.92 11.66
C ARG A 54 35.34 -0.39 11.85
N VAL A 55 35.19 -1.31 10.90
CA VAL A 55 35.96 -2.56 10.89
C VAL A 55 36.99 -2.49 9.75
N THR A 56 38.25 -2.49 10.09
CA THR A 56 39.33 -2.56 9.12
C THR A 56 39.65 -4.03 8.88
N VAL A 57 39.49 -4.48 7.65
CA VAL A 57 39.73 -5.87 7.26
C VAL A 57 40.88 -5.92 6.26
N THR A 58 41.93 -6.66 6.58
CA THR A 58 42.98 -6.99 5.63
C THR A 58 42.63 -8.30 4.90
N VAL A 59 43.05 -8.43 3.65
CA VAL A 59 42.76 -9.64 2.84
C VAL A 59 43.26 -10.93 3.51
N ARG A 60 44.19 -10.82 4.42
CA ARG A 60 44.73 -11.97 5.16
C ARG A 60 43.79 -12.44 6.27
N ASP A 61 42.93 -11.53 6.81
CA ASP A 61 42.05 -11.80 7.94
C ASP A 61 40.58 -11.89 7.54
N ALA A 62 40.27 -11.61 6.27
CA ALA A 62 38.87 -11.53 5.72
C ALA A 62 38.09 -12.85 5.78
N LEU A 63 38.77 -13.96 6.06
CA LEU A 63 38.20 -15.30 6.03
C LEU A 63 37.54 -15.74 7.34
N LEU A 64 37.60 -14.96 8.41
CA LEU A 64 37.25 -15.54 9.71
C LEU A 64 36.16 -14.87 10.55
N ARG A 65 35.70 -13.64 10.28
CA ARG A 65 34.62 -13.03 11.11
C ARG A 65 33.79 -11.99 10.38
N ILE A 66 32.97 -12.34 9.41
CA ILE A 66 31.77 -11.57 9.04
C ILE A 66 30.57 -12.35 9.56
N PHE A 67 30.42 -12.40 10.85
CA PHE A 67 29.27 -12.96 11.52
C PHE A 67 28.55 -11.86 12.25
N ASP A 68 27.30 -11.69 11.95
CA ASP A 68 26.33 -10.75 12.49
C ASP A 68 26.07 -9.51 11.63
N ILE A 69 25.67 -9.74 10.40
CA ILE A 69 24.99 -8.71 9.63
C ILE A 69 23.49 -9.07 9.65
N SER A 70 22.73 -8.32 10.42
CA SER A 70 21.28 -8.43 10.43
C SER A 70 20.71 -8.22 9.02
N GLN A 71 19.58 -8.83 8.71
CA GLN A 71 18.94 -8.90 7.39
C GLN A 71 18.54 -7.55 6.75
N ASN A 72 18.96 -6.41 7.31
CA ASN A 72 18.47 -5.06 6.94
C ASN A 72 19.50 -4.13 6.31
N PHE A 73 20.67 -4.60 5.83
CA PHE A 73 21.66 -3.73 5.22
C PHE A 73 21.60 -3.75 3.69
N THR A 74 21.23 -2.60 3.10
CA THR A 74 21.19 -2.35 1.65
C THR A 74 22.36 -1.53 1.11
N ARG A 75 23.35 -1.14 1.94
CA ARG A 75 24.50 -0.32 1.52
C ARG A 75 25.82 -0.85 2.02
N PHE A 76 26.77 -1.03 1.10
CA PHE A 76 28.17 -1.27 1.39
C PHE A 76 29.02 -0.13 0.84
N CYS A 77 29.87 0.48 1.67
CA CYS A 77 30.86 1.46 1.23
C CYS A 77 32.26 0.88 1.44
N PHE A 78 33.05 0.88 0.40
CA PHE A 78 34.46 0.48 0.44
C PHE A 78 35.33 1.73 0.21
N GLN A 79 36.35 1.92 1.03
CA GLN A 79 37.34 2.97 0.83
C GLN A 79 38.71 2.31 0.62
N ASP A 80 39.38 2.63 -0.48
CA ASP A 80 40.73 2.16 -0.70
C ASP A 80 41.76 2.98 0.08
N GLY A 81 43.03 2.50 0.11
CA GLY A 81 44.13 3.16 0.83
C GLY A 81 44.51 4.54 0.27
N HIS A 82 43.87 5.01 -0.81
CA HIS A 82 44.09 6.30 -1.44
C HIS A 82 42.90 7.28 -1.23
N GLY A 83 41.94 6.91 -0.39
CA GLY A 83 40.78 7.75 -0.08
C GLY A 83 39.63 7.66 -1.09
N THR A 84 39.71 6.78 -2.09
CA THR A 84 38.62 6.59 -3.06
C THR A 84 37.51 5.78 -2.42
N VAL A 85 36.31 6.37 -2.37
CA VAL A 85 35.11 5.71 -1.82
C VAL A 85 34.37 5.02 -2.95
N PHE A 86 34.29 3.70 -2.91
CA PHE A 86 33.40 2.91 -3.78
C PHE A 86 32.10 2.62 -3.03
N SER A 87 31.01 3.18 -3.53
CA SER A 87 29.67 2.85 -3.03
C SER A 87 29.06 1.81 -3.96
N TYR A 88 28.80 0.61 -3.43
CA TYR A 88 27.98 -0.37 -4.13
C TYR A 88 26.52 -0.06 -3.84
N PHE A 89 25.80 0.34 -4.87
CA PHE A 89 24.35 0.42 -4.82
C PHE A 89 23.80 -0.88 -5.39
N ASN A 90 22.89 -1.53 -4.68
CA ASN A 90 22.10 -2.57 -5.29
C ASN A 90 21.41 -1.94 -6.52
N THR A 91 21.60 -2.49 -7.70
CA THR A 91 21.13 -1.94 -8.99
C THR A 91 19.61 -1.93 -9.18
N LYS A 92 18.83 -2.37 -8.21
CA LYS A 92 17.45 -1.92 -8.05
C LYS A 92 17.53 -0.49 -7.50
N GLY A 93 17.45 0.47 -8.41
CA GLY A 93 17.68 1.88 -8.15
C GLY A 93 16.94 2.38 -6.91
N ASP A 94 17.66 2.46 -5.79
CA ASP A 94 17.23 3.24 -4.64
C ASP A 94 17.15 4.71 -5.09
N ARG A 95 16.02 5.12 -5.63
CA ARG A 95 15.67 6.53 -5.65
C ARG A 95 15.72 6.96 -4.19
N ILE A 96 16.72 7.78 -3.82
CA ILE A 96 16.68 8.50 -2.56
C ILE A 96 15.48 9.44 -2.66
N MET A 97 14.31 8.94 -2.25
CA MET A 97 13.12 9.78 -2.22
C MET A 97 13.28 10.80 -1.10
N LYS A 98 12.90 12.03 -1.40
CA LYS A 98 12.73 13.08 -0.39
C LYS A 98 11.83 12.56 0.72
N GLN A 99 12.22 12.74 1.95
CA GLN A 99 11.34 12.44 3.08
C GLN A 99 10.28 13.55 3.19
N PHE A 100 9.01 13.17 3.23
CA PHE A 100 7.87 14.08 3.37
C PHE A 100 7.38 14.10 4.82
N ASN A 101 7.12 15.28 5.34
CA ASN A 101 6.43 15.46 6.61
C ASN A 101 4.92 15.38 6.38
N VAL A 102 4.24 14.54 7.12
CA VAL A 102 2.81 14.28 6.89
C VAL A 102 1.97 14.55 8.14
N GLY A 103 0.76 15.04 7.91
CA GLY A 103 -0.27 15.12 8.93
C GLY A 103 -1.29 13.99 8.82
N VAL A 104 -1.88 13.60 9.93
CA VAL A 104 -3.00 12.65 9.95
C VAL A 104 -4.22 13.31 10.57
N ILE A 105 -5.25 13.54 9.75
CA ILE A 105 -6.55 14.10 10.14
C ILE A 105 -7.50 12.95 10.46
N GLY A 106 -8.06 12.95 11.68
CA GLY A 106 -8.83 11.83 12.21
C GLY A 106 -7.96 10.75 12.88
N ALA A 107 -6.78 11.15 13.39
CA ALA A 107 -5.78 10.27 13.97
C ALA A 107 -6.30 9.34 15.08
N THR A 108 -7.31 9.77 15.85
CA THR A 108 -7.87 9.01 16.99
C THR A 108 -8.87 7.93 16.61
N GLY A 109 -9.36 7.92 15.36
CA GLY A 109 -10.25 6.87 14.85
C GLY A 109 -9.50 5.60 14.44
N MET A 110 -10.19 4.47 14.27
CA MET A 110 -9.56 3.18 13.93
C MET A 110 -8.66 3.25 12.68
N VAL A 111 -9.09 3.92 11.62
CA VAL A 111 -8.28 4.11 10.41
C VAL A 111 -7.09 5.04 10.67
N GLY A 112 -7.29 6.11 11.48
CA GLY A 112 -6.20 6.99 11.91
C GLY A 112 -5.13 6.25 12.71
N GLN A 113 -5.55 5.41 13.65
CA GLN A 113 -4.64 4.54 14.41
C GLN A 113 -3.88 3.55 13.50
N ARG A 114 -4.54 3.02 12.46
CA ARG A 114 -3.88 2.16 11.46
C ARG A 114 -2.81 2.91 10.68
N PHE A 115 -3.02 4.20 10.35
CA PHE A 115 -1.96 5.03 9.77
C PHE A 115 -0.75 5.14 10.70
N MET A 116 -0.95 5.29 12.01
CA MET A 116 0.18 5.36 12.96
C MET A 116 1.05 4.12 12.91
N LEU A 117 0.44 2.93 12.82
CA LEU A 117 1.18 1.67 12.69
C LEU A 117 1.92 1.56 11.35
N LEU A 118 1.31 1.98 10.25
CA LEU A 118 1.91 1.87 8.91
C LEU A 118 3.02 2.91 8.66
N LEU A 119 2.93 4.06 9.30
CA LEU A 119 3.86 5.18 9.10
C LEU A 119 4.99 5.23 10.12
N GLU A 120 5.01 4.33 11.09
CA GLU A 120 6.00 4.31 12.17
C GLU A 120 7.45 4.32 11.66
N ASN A 121 7.75 3.43 10.72
CA ASN A 121 9.06 3.29 10.12
C ASN A 121 9.01 3.43 8.60
N HIS A 122 8.07 4.23 8.09
CA HIS A 122 7.89 4.41 6.66
C HIS A 122 9.09 5.15 6.04
N PRO A 123 9.71 4.63 4.95
CA PRO A 123 10.95 5.20 4.43
C PRO A 123 10.79 6.61 3.86
N TRP A 124 9.60 6.98 3.40
CA TRP A 124 9.35 8.26 2.73
C TRP A 124 8.51 9.24 3.56
N PHE A 125 7.70 8.77 4.50
CA PHE A 125 6.71 9.59 5.21
C PHE A 125 7.01 9.65 6.70
N ASN A 126 7.14 10.87 7.24
CA ASN A 126 7.36 11.13 8.65
C ASN A 126 6.15 11.87 9.22
N VAL A 127 5.46 11.27 10.18
CA VAL A 127 4.30 11.93 10.83
C VAL A 127 4.78 13.03 11.76
N THR A 128 4.35 14.25 11.49
CA THR A 128 4.73 15.47 12.26
C THR A 128 3.56 16.15 12.93
N VAL A 129 2.31 15.89 12.50
CA VAL A 129 1.10 16.48 13.07
C VAL A 129 -0.02 15.46 13.14
N LEU A 130 -0.69 15.41 14.27
CA LEU A 130 -1.92 14.64 14.48
C LEU A 130 -3.08 15.60 14.71
N ALA A 131 -4.17 15.44 13.97
CA ALA A 131 -5.37 16.24 14.11
C ALA A 131 -6.61 15.39 14.33
N ALA A 132 -7.54 15.87 15.13
CA ALA A 132 -8.82 15.24 15.37
C ALA A 132 -9.89 16.31 15.67
N SER A 133 -11.05 15.90 16.19
CA SER A 133 -12.09 16.86 16.60
C SER A 133 -11.65 17.68 17.81
N SER A 134 -12.31 18.82 18.04
CA SER A 134 -12.10 19.72 19.18
C SER A 134 -12.11 19.01 20.55
N ARG A 135 -12.82 17.89 20.69
CA ARG A 135 -12.83 17.07 21.92
C ARG A 135 -11.48 16.43 22.24
N SER A 136 -10.65 16.21 21.24
CA SER A 136 -9.32 15.59 21.36
C SER A 136 -8.20 16.63 21.30
N ALA A 137 -8.47 17.82 20.79
CA ALA A 137 -7.49 18.90 20.66
C ALA A 137 -6.90 19.32 22.02
N GLY A 138 -5.60 19.61 22.04
CA GLY A 138 -4.84 19.98 23.22
C GLY A 138 -4.41 18.82 24.13
N LYS A 139 -4.87 17.60 23.88
CA LYS A 139 -4.46 16.36 24.59
C LYS A 139 -3.28 15.72 23.90
N THR A 140 -2.47 14.96 24.64
CA THR A 140 -1.53 14.03 24.01
C THR A 140 -2.29 12.96 23.25
N TYR A 141 -1.66 12.34 22.24
CA TYR A 141 -2.30 11.31 21.45
C TYR A 141 -2.75 10.13 22.31
N LYS A 142 -1.91 9.72 23.27
CA LYS A 142 -2.24 8.68 24.25
C LYS A 142 -3.50 9.02 25.05
N GLU A 143 -3.62 10.24 25.55
CA GLU A 143 -4.82 10.71 26.27
C GLU A 143 -6.04 10.81 25.36
N ALA A 144 -5.87 11.30 24.12
CA ALA A 144 -6.95 11.48 23.16
C ALA A 144 -7.55 10.13 22.69
N VAL A 145 -6.71 9.11 22.53
CA VAL A 145 -7.13 7.73 22.20
C VAL A 145 -7.67 7.02 23.45
N GLY A 146 -7.00 7.16 24.60
CA GLY A 146 -7.37 6.51 25.85
C GLY A 146 -7.44 4.99 25.69
N ASN A 147 -8.52 4.40 26.18
CA ASN A 147 -8.80 2.96 26.09
C ASN A 147 -9.37 2.50 24.73
N LYS A 148 -9.42 3.37 23.72
CA LYS A 148 -9.97 3.07 22.38
C LYS A 148 -8.90 2.64 21.38
N TRP A 149 -7.69 2.33 21.83
CA TRP A 149 -6.70 1.72 20.96
C TRP A 149 -7.21 0.39 20.44
N ALA A 150 -7.28 0.25 19.11
CA ALA A 150 -8.04 -0.84 18.47
C ALA A 150 -7.17 -2.04 18.05
N PHE A 151 -5.89 -2.06 18.39
CA PHE A 151 -4.94 -3.06 17.91
C PHE A 151 -4.17 -3.72 19.05
N ASP A 152 -3.81 -5.00 18.85
CA ASP A 152 -3.02 -5.78 19.81
C ASP A 152 -1.55 -5.31 19.88
N VAL A 153 -1.06 -4.62 18.83
CA VAL A 153 0.26 -3.98 18.82
C VAL A 153 0.19 -2.70 19.63
N PRO A 154 1.10 -2.46 20.60
CA PRO A 154 1.08 -1.24 21.40
C PRO A 154 1.29 0.03 20.56
N MET A 155 0.74 1.16 21.04
CA MET A 155 1.02 2.47 20.46
C MET A 155 2.51 2.77 20.60
N HIS A 156 3.15 3.19 19.50
CA HIS A 156 4.56 3.57 19.53
C HIS A 156 4.80 4.84 20.36
N GLU A 157 5.85 4.84 21.18
CA GLU A 157 6.19 5.96 22.08
C GLU A 157 6.37 7.28 21.33
N LYS A 158 6.95 7.25 20.12
CA LYS A 158 7.10 8.42 19.24
C LYS A 158 5.82 9.24 19.09
N TYR A 159 4.66 8.58 19.08
CA TYR A 159 3.37 9.24 18.87
C TYR A 159 2.62 9.53 20.15
N ALA A 160 2.91 8.78 21.22
CA ALA A 160 2.14 8.83 22.47
C ALA A 160 2.01 10.25 23.05
N ASP A 161 3.10 11.00 23.04
CA ASP A 161 3.20 12.35 23.63
C ASP A 161 2.94 13.49 22.61
N MET A 162 2.68 13.17 21.33
CA MET A 162 2.32 14.18 20.34
C MET A 162 0.99 14.85 20.71
N VAL A 163 0.98 16.16 20.76
CA VAL A 163 -0.24 16.94 21.04
C VAL A 163 -1.13 16.92 19.78
N VAL A 164 -2.37 16.49 19.96
CA VAL A 164 -3.39 16.50 18.92
C VAL A 164 -3.94 17.91 18.74
N ILE A 165 -3.97 18.41 17.50
CA ILE A 165 -4.56 19.70 17.16
C ILE A 165 -6.00 19.57 16.67
N ASP A 166 -6.76 20.66 16.66
CA ASP A 166 -8.09 20.68 16.07
C ASP A 166 -8.03 20.68 14.54
N ALA A 167 -8.77 19.76 13.91
CA ALA A 167 -8.75 19.58 12.47
C ALA A 167 -9.38 20.74 11.67
N GLU A 168 -10.24 21.54 12.29
CA GLU A 168 -10.96 22.64 11.65
C GLU A 168 -10.32 23.99 11.96
N SER A 169 -9.99 24.29 13.23
CA SER A 169 -9.48 25.59 13.65
C SER A 169 -7.95 25.75 13.48
N ASP A 170 -7.18 24.66 13.54
CA ASP A 170 -5.72 24.71 13.54
C ASP A 170 -5.06 24.39 12.18
N MET A 171 -5.83 24.49 11.09
CA MET A 171 -5.33 24.22 9.73
C MET A 171 -4.08 25.03 9.38
N ALA A 172 -4.01 26.30 9.80
CA ALA A 172 -2.85 27.16 9.57
C ALA A 172 -1.58 26.68 10.30
N GLN A 173 -1.73 26.05 11.47
CA GLN A 173 -0.63 25.40 12.17
C GLN A 173 -0.17 24.13 11.43
N MET A 174 -1.11 23.34 10.92
CA MET A 174 -0.82 22.16 10.11
C MET A 174 -0.02 22.54 8.87
N ALA A 175 -0.47 23.55 8.11
CA ALA A 175 0.15 24.00 6.87
C ALA A 175 1.65 24.33 6.96
N LYS A 176 2.10 24.75 8.13
CA LYS A 176 3.52 25.09 8.37
C LYS A 176 4.42 23.88 8.59
N LYS A 177 3.85 22.72 8.83
CA LYS A 177 4.58 21.53 9.34
C LYS A 177 4.50 20.32 8.44
N VAL A 178 3.63 20.33 7.41
CA VAL A 178 3.37 19.16 6.59
C VAL A 178 3.54 19.45 5.10
N ASP A 179 3.97 18.43 4.38
CA ASP A 179 4.00 18.44 2.92
C ASP A 179 2.62 18.03 2.33
N PHE A 180 1.92 17.11 2.98
CA PHE A 180 0.56 16.71 2.66
C PHE A 180 -0.12 16.07 3.88
N VAL A 181 -1.40 15.74 3.77
CA VAL A 181 -2.15 15.09 4.85
C VAL A 181 -2.87 13.83 4.40
N PHE A 182 -2.95 12.84 5.29
CA PHE A 182 -3.94 11.77 5.21
C PHE A 182 -5.21 12.19 5.93
N CYS A 183 -6.38 11.95 5.32
CA CYS A 183 -7.67 12.30 5.92
C CYS A 183 -8.55 11.05 6.11
N ALA A 184 -8.94 10.79 7.38
CA ALA A 184 -9.77 9.67 7.79
C ALA A 184 -10.79 10.09 8.85
N VAL A 185 -11.53 11.16 8.60
CA VAL A 185 -12.50 11.75 9.52
C VAL A 185 -13.90 11.16 9.28
N ASN A 186 -14.61 10.91 10.35
CA ASN A 186 -16.03 10.57 10.28
C ASN A 186 -16.88 11.81 10.61
N MET A 187 -17.45 12.43 9.59
CA MET A 187 -18.37 13.57 9.71
C MET A 187 -19.36 13.57 8.54
N GLU A 188 -20.34 14.47 8.61
CA GLU A 188 -21.32 14.65 7.55
C GLU A 188 -20.62 15.02 6.22
N LYS A 189 -21.11 14.43 5.10
CA LYS A 189 -20.42 14.49 3.79
C LYS A 189 -20.17 15.91 3.28
N SER A 190 -21.12 16.84 3.50
CA SER A 190 -20.95 18.22 3.03
C SER A 190 -19.87 18.96 3.81
N LYS A 191 -19.82 18.77 5.14
CA LYS A 191 -18.77 19.34 6.00
C LYS A 191 -17.41 18.74 5.67
N LEU A 192 -17.38 17.44 5.40
CA LEU A 192 -16.16 16.75 5.02
C LEU A 192 -15.59 17.27 3.69
N ARG A 193 -16.46 17.49 2.68
CA ARG A 193 -16.03 18.13 1.42
C ARG A 193 -15.43 19.51 1.67
N ALA A 194 -16.11 20.33 2.47
CA ALA A 194 -15.63 21.67 2.81
C ALA A 194 -14.28 21.63 3.53
N LEU A 195 -14.10 20.70 4.46
CA LEU A 195 -12.85 20.52 5.18
C LEU A 195 -11.70 20.14 4.25
N GLU A 196 -11.88 19.10 3.40
CA GLU A 196 -10.85 18.63 2.48
C GLU A 196 -10.51 19.70 1.44
N GLU A 197 -11.50 20.44 0.91
CA GLU A 197 -11.24 21.58 0.02
C GLU A 197 -10.54 22.76 0.74
N ALA A 198 -10.84 23.00 2.02
CA ALA A 198 -10.17 24.05 2.78
C ALA A 198 -8.66 23.73 2.94
N TYR A 199 -8.30 22.47 3.26
CA TYR A 199 -6.91 22.03 3.29
C TYR A 199 -6.24 22.20 1.91
N ALA A 200 -6.89 21.75 0.84
CA ALA A 200 -6.36 21.89 -0.51
C ALA A 200 -6.15 23.38 -0.87
N LYS A 201 -7.10 24.26 -0.56
CA LYS A 201 -6.99 25.72 -0.78
C LYS A 201 -5.88 26.39 0.07
N MET A 202 -5.44 25.76 1.14
CA MET A 202 -4.25 26.15 1.90
C MET A 202 -2.94 25.55 1.34
N GLU A 203 -2.98 25.06 0.10
CA GLU A 203 -1.85 24.46 -0.61
C GLU A 203 -1.36 23.14 0.03
N ILE A 204 -2.22 22.45 0.77
CA ILE A 204 -1.93 21.15 1.38
C ILE A 204 -2.63 20.05 0.56
N PRO A 205 -1.91 19.19 -0.16
CA PRO A 205 -2.49 18.01 -0.79
C PRO A 205 -3.17 17.08 0.24
N VAL A 206 -4.33 16.53 -0.11
CA VAL A 206 -5.13 15.65 0.74
C VAL A 206 -5.22 14.27 0.12
N VAL A 207 -4.70 13.25 0.80
CA VAL A 207 -4.91 11.84 0.45
C VAL A 207 -6.00 11.29 1.37
N SER A 208 -7.19 11.11 0.80
CA SER A 208 -8.40 10.84 1.59
C SER A 208 -8.85 9.39 1.54
N ASN A 209 -9.18 8.83 2.71
CA ASN A 209 -9.92 7.57 2.84
C ASN A 209 -11.43 7.75 2.75
N ASN A 210 -11.90 8.99 2.79
CA ASN A 210 -13.31 9.31 2.93
C ASN A 210 -14.07 9.17 1.61
N SER A 211 -15.39 9.09 1.71
CA SER A 211 -16.25 8.92 0.54
C SER A 211 -16.77 10.23 -0.05
N ALA A 212 -16.52 11.38 0.59
CA ALA A 212 -17.17 12.63 0.24
C ALA A 212 -16.88 13.12 -1.18
N HIS A 213 -15.65 12.94 -1.66
CA HIS A 213 -15.21 13.36 -2.99
C HIS A 213 -15.14 12.25 -4.03
N ARG A 214 -15.53 10.99 -3.71
CA ARG A 214 -15.38 9.87 -4.65
C ARG A 214 -16.10 10.08 -5.98
N PHE A 215 -17.21 10.81 -6.00
CA PHE A 215 -17.97 11.13 -7.21
C PHE A 215 -17.79 12.56 -7.72
N THR A 216 -16.89 13.36 -7.13
CA THR A 216 -16.51 14.65 -7.69
C THR A 216 -15.73 14.42 -8.99
N ALA A 217 -16.12 15.06 -10.09
CA ALA A 217 -15.66 14.71 -11.43
C ALA A 217 -14.14 14.91 -11.63
N ASP A 218 -13.59 15.97 -11.04
CA ASP A 218 -12.16 16.32 -11.11
C ASP A 218 -11.33 15.79 -9.92
N VAL A 219 -11.90 14.92 -9.08
CA VAL A 219 -11.16 14.25 -7.98
C VAL A 219 -10.85 12.82 -8.37
N PRO A 220 -9.57 12.44 -8.47
CA PRO A 220 -9.18 11.07 -8.79
C PRO A 220 -9.51 10.14 -7.62
N MET A 221 -10.32 9.12 -7.90
CA MET A 221 -10.56 7.97 -7.02
C MET A 221 -9.71 6.80 -7.52
N VAL A 222 -8.68 6.42 -6.75
CA VAL A 222 -7.60 5.58 -7.27
C VAL A 222 -7.45 4.27 -6.50
N ILE A 223 -7.33 3.18 -7.26
CA ILE A 223 -6.66 1.94 -6.86
C ILE A 223 -5.31 1.95 -7.59
N PRO A 224 -4.18 2.14 -6.89
CA PRO A 224 -2.90 2.47 -7.53
C PRO A 224 -2.45 1.52 -8.64
N GLU A 225 -2.77 0.24 -8.54
CA GLU A 225 -2.44 -0.77 -9.56
C GLU A 225 -3.44 -0.79 -10.74
N VAL A 226 -4.58 -0.11 -10.64
CA VAL A 226 -5.67 -0.25 -11.61
C VAL A 226 -5.84 0.99 -12.50
N ASN A 227 -5.83 2.18 -11.89
CA ASN A 227 -6.24 3.40 -12.59
C ASN A 227 -5.41 4.64 -12.21
N ASP A 228 -4.09 4.47 -12.10
CA ASP A 228 -3.13 5.56 -11.83
C ASP A 228 -3.21 6.71 -12.85
N GLN A 229 -3.67 6.45 -14.08
CA GLN A 229 -3.91 7.45 -15.12
C GLN A 229 -4.95 8.51 -14.72
N HIS A 230 -5.83 8.23 -13.75
CA HIS A 230 -6.78 9.23 -13.23
C HIS A 230 -6.09 10.40 -12.50
N LEU A 231 -4.85 10.24 -12.05
CA LEU A 231 -4.07 11.34 -11.49
C LEU A 231 -3.87 12.49 -12.48
N LYS A 232 -4.01 12.25 -13.79
CA LYS A 232 -3.96 13.29 -14.84
C LYS A 232 -5.07 14.32 -14.72
N VAL A 233 -6.12 14.11 -13.92
CA VAL A 233 -7.19 15.08 -13.69
C VAL A 233 -6.76 16.17 -12.68
N ILE A 234 -5.72 15.95 -11.87
CA ILE A 234 -5.29 16.87 -10.80
C ILE A 234 -5.03 18.30 -11.29
N PRO A 235 -4.42 18.57 -12.46
CA PRO A 235 -4.26 19.93 -12.96
C PRO A 235 -5.59 20.69 -13.10
N ALA A 236 -6.63 20.06 -13.64
CA ALA A 236 -7.96 20.67 -13.76
C ALA A 236 -8.59 20.92 -12.39
N GLN A 237 -8.40 20.01 -11.43
CA GLN A 237 -8.85 20.23 -10.05
C GLN A 237 -8.14 21.43 -9.40
N LYS A 238 -6.81 21.57 -9.59
CA LYS A 238 -6.04 22.72 -9.08
C LYS A 238 -6.56 24.04 -9.67
N GLU A 239 -6.91 24.05 -10.95
CA GLU A 239 -7.51 25.23 -11.61
C GLU A 239 -8.86 25.60 -10.97
N ARG A 240 -9.77 24.64 -10.76
CA ARG A 240 -11.06 24.84 -10.09
C ARG A 240 -10.88 25.35 -8.65
N LEU A 241 -9.95 24.77 -7.90
CA LEU A 241 -9.68 25.14 -6.51
C LEU A 241 -8.87 26.44 -6.38
N LYS A 242 -8.26 26.93 -7.48
CA LYS A 242 -7.34 28.08 -7.53
C LYS A 242 -6.10 27.83 -6.67
N THR A 243 -5.52 26.64 -6.76
CA THR A 243 -4.33 26.22 -6.02
C THR A 243 -3.17 25.95 -6.96
N LYS A 244 -1.94 26.09 -6.44
CA LYS A 244 -0.72 25.70 -7.17
C LYS A 244 -0.29 24.28 -6.81
N ARG A 245 -0.37 23.94 -5.54
CA ARG A 245 0.11 22.69 -4.96
C ARG A 245 -1.02 21.83 -4.40
N GLY A 246 -2.02 22.46 -3.75
CA GLY A 246 -3.10 21.76 -3.08
C GLY A 246 -4.04 21.03 -4.04
N PHE A 247 -4.38 19.79 -3.72
CA PHE A 247 -5.36 18.95 -4.41
C PHE A 247 -5.90 17.86 -3.47
N ILE A 248 -6.93 17.15 -3.91
CA ILE A 248 -7.53 16.02 -3.21
C ILE A 248 -7.44 14.80 -4.12
N ALA A 249 -6.91 13.69 -3.60
CA ALA A 249 -6.98 12.38 -4.21
C ALA A 249 -7.61 11.40 -3.22
N VAL A 250 -8.54 10.58 -3.68
CA VAL A 250 -9.30 9.71 -2.78
C VAL A 250 -9.08 8.23 -3.11
N LYS A 251 -9.10 7.42 -2.09
CA LYS A 251 -9.12 5.97 -2.18
C LYS A 251 -10.56 5.48 -2.37
N SER A 252 -10.77 4.42 -3.14
CA SER A 252 -12.08 3.77 -3.36
C SER A 252 -12.62 3.11 -2.08
N ASN A 253 -13.86 2.65 -2.12
CA ASN A 253 -14.47 1.86 -1.04
C ASN A 253 -13.65 0.59 -0.75
N CYS A 254 -13.70 0.12 0.51
CA CYS A 254 -12.89 -1.02 0.96
C CYS A 254 -13.37 -2.37 0.39
N SER A 255 -14.67 -2.55 0.20
CA SER A 255 -15.21 -3.82 -0.32
C SER A 255 -14.81 -4.06 -1.78
N LEU A 256 -14.66 -2.99 -2.57
CA LEU A 256 -14.25 -3.10 -3.98
C LEU A 256 -12.87 -3.78 -4.14
N GLN A 257 -11.99 -3.64 -3.16
CA GLN A 257 -10.66 -4.22 -3.23
C GLN A 257 -10.68 -5.75 -3.31
N SER A 258 -11.76 -6.39 -2.87
CA SER A 258 -11.87 -7.85 -2.94
C SER A 258 -12.24 -8.38 -4.33
N TYR A 259 -12.67 -7.52 -5.29
CA TYR A 259 -13.09 -8.00 -6.60
C TYR A 259 -12.69 -7.11 -7.78
N VAL A 260 -12.66 -5.78 -7.66
CA VAL A 260 -12.31 -4.88 -8.77
C VAL A 260 -10.89 -5.14 -9.31
N PRO A 261 -9.87 -5.32 -8.46
CA PRO A 261 -8.52 -5.68 -8.94
C PRO A 261 -8.49 -7.02 -9.70
N LEU A 262 -9.31 -8.00 -9.28
CA LEU A 262 -9.39 -9.30 -9.95
C LEU A 262 -10.11 -9.22 -11.31
N LEU A 263 -11.10 -8.33 -11.44
CA LEU A 263 -11.80 -8.11 -12.69
C LEU A 263 -11.01 -7.25 -13.68
N HIS A 264 -10.13 -6.36 -13.17
CA HIS A 264 -9.44 -5.41 -14.04
C HIS A 264 -8.59 -6.06 -15.15
N PRO A 265 -7.72 -7.04 -14.91
CA PRO A 265 -6.95 -7.70 -15.96
C PRO A 265 -7.83 -8.53 -16.92
N LEU A 266 -9.08 -8.78 -16.55
CA LEU A 266 -10.04 -9.53 -17.38
C LEU A 266 -10.85 -8.62 -18.31
N GLN A 267 -10.74 -7.30 -18.21
CA GLN A 267 -11.44 -6.36 -19.07
C GLN A 267 -11.09 -6.53 -20.56
N LYS A 268 -9.91 -7.03 -20.86
CA LYS A 268 -9.50 -7.37 -22.24
C LYS A 268 -10.39 -8.39 -22.93
N PHE A 269 -11.19 -9.15 -22.17
CA PHE A 269 -12.17 -10.12 -22.69
C PHE A 269 -13.58 -9.52 -22.85
N GLY A 270 -13.78 -8.24 -22.53
CA GLY A 270 -15.07 -7.54 -22.61
C GLY A 270 -16.04 -8.02 -21.52
N ILE A 271 -15.87 -7.53 -20.27
CA ILE A 271 -16.82 -7.83 -19.20
C ILE A 271 -18.16 -7.14 -19.50
N LYS A 272 -19.23 -7.90 -19.58
CA LYS A 272 -20.61 -7.42 -19.81
C LYS A 272 -21.39 -7.22 -18.54
N GLU A 273 -21.38 -8.22 -17.68
CA GLU A 273 -22.21 -8.28 -16.48
C GLU A 273 -21.41 -8.82 -15.30
N VAL A 274 -21.62 -8.23 -14.14
CA VAL A 274 -21.04 -8.69 -12.86
C VAL A 274 -22.18 -8.72 -11.83
N ALA A 275 -22.39 -9.89 -11.23
CA ALA A 275 -23.16 -9.99 -9.98
C ALA A 275 -22.16 -10.25 -8.84
N VAL A 276 -22.23 -9.47 -7.77
CA VAL A 276 -21.32 -9.58 -6.64
C VAL A 276 -22.07 -9.59 -5.32
N CYS A 277 -21.77 -10.56 -4.47
CA CYS A 277 -22.19 -10.56 -3.08
C CYS A 277 -20.97 -10.36 -2.18
N THR A 278 -20.94 -9.30 -1.36
CA THR A 278 -19.83 -9.01 -0.47
C THR A 278 -20.17 -9.40 0.97
N TYR A 279 -19.25 -10.11 1.61
CA TYR A 279 -19.29 -10.50 3.03
C TYR A 279 -18.30 -9.61 3.78
N GLN A 280 -18.84 -8.57 4.44
CA GLN A 280 -18.01 -7.50 4.98
C GLN A 280 -17.75 -7.67 6.48
N ALA A 281 -16.48 -7.63 6.86
CA ALA A 281 -15.99 -7.68 8.22
C ALA A 281 -16.45 -6.48 9.07
N ILE A 282 -16.59 -6.68 10.39
CA ILE A 282 -17.09 -5.67 11.33
C ILE A 282 -16.18 -4.45 11.47
N SER A 283 -14.86 -4.61 11.28
CA SER A 283 -13.91 -3.49 11.31
C SER A 283 -14.18 -2.46 10.20
N GLY A 284 -14.88 -2.84 9.12
CA GLY A 284 -15.39 -1.90 8.11
C GLY A 284 -16.39 -0.88 8.64
N ALA A 285 -17.06 -1.18 9.74
CA ALA A 285 -17.91 -0.26 10.50
C ALA A 285 -17.17 0.44 11.66
N GLY A 286 -15.85 0.23 11.79
CA GLY A 286 -15.07 0.71 12.94
C GLY A 286 -15.44 0.02 14.25
N LYS A 287 -15.87 -1.24 14.19
CA LYS A 287 -16.35 -2.03 15.33
C LYS A 287 -15.43 -3.24 15.60
N THR A 288 -15.47 -3.69 16.85
CA THR A 288 -14.93 -4.97 17.31
C THR A 288 -16.07 -5.86 17.78
N PHE A 289 -15.82 -7.12 18.07
CA PHE A 289 -16.85 -8.01 18.64
C PHE A 289 -17.41 -7.50 19.98
N ASP A 290 -16.57 -6.86 20.80
CA ASP A 290 -17.01 -6.25 22.08
C ASP A 290 -17.93 -5.04 21.87
N THR A 291 -17.75 -4.29 20.78
CA THR A 291 -18.54 -3.09 20.47
C THR A 291 -19.71 -3.34 19.53
N MET A 292 -19.85 -4.57 19.03
CA MET A 292 -20.93 -5.05 18.14
C MET A 292 -21.25 -6.52 18.44
N PRO A 293 -21.63 -6.86 19.71
CA PRO A 293 -21.88 -8.25 20.10
C PRO A 293 -23.06 -8.91 19.36
N GLU A 294 -24.02 -8.11 18.87
CA GLU A 294 -25.17 -8.57 18.10
C GLU A 294 -24.83 -9.21 16.75
N ILE A 295 -23.59 -9.09 16.30
CA ILE A 295 -23.14 -9.74 15.05
C ILE A 295 -22.73 -11.21 15.28
N LEU A 296 -22.46 -11.61 16.52
CA LEU A 296 -22.09 -13.00 16.81
C LEU A 296 -23.24 -13.93 16.47
N ASP A 297 -22.94 -15.02 15.77
CA ASP A 297 -23.93 -15.98 15.25
C ASP A 297 -25.04 -15.33 14.39
N ASN A 298 -24.70 -14.26 13.65
CA ASN A 298 -25.67 -13.46 12.89
C ASN A 298 -25.09 -12.95 11.58
N VAL A 299 -25.95 -12.71 10.59
CA VAL A 299 -25.66 -12.03 9.33
C VAL A 299 -26.63 -10.86 9.14
N ILE A 300 -26.09 -9.65 9.01
CA ILE A 300 -26.92 -8.47 8.73
C ILE A 300 -26.98 -8.26 7.21
N PRO A 301 -28.17 -8.37 6.59
CA PRO A 301 -28.30 -8.37 5.12
C PRO A 301 -28.26 -7.00 4.47
N TYR A 302 -27.95 -5.94 5.22
CA TYR A 302 -27.92 -4.57 4.74
C TYR A 302 -26.81 -3.74 5.37
N ILE A 303 -26.05 -3.04 4.51
CA ILE A 303 -25.09 -2.02 4.92
C ILE A 303 -25.37 -0.74 4.16
N GLY A 304 -25.78 0.31 4.86
CA GLY A 304 -26.27 1.55 4.26
C GLY A 304 -25.36 2.15 3.18
N GLY A 305 -25.85 2.19 1.93
CA GLY A 305 -25.18 2.77 0.76
C GLY A 305 -24.01 1.97 0.23
N GLU A 306 -23.74 0.74 0.70
CA GLU A 306 -22.63 -0.08 0.20
C GLU A 306 -22.93 -0.69 -1.17
N GLU A 307 -24.17 -1.11 -1.42
CA GLU A 307 -24.58 -1.66 -2.71
C GLU A 307 -24.42 -0.61 -3.82
N GLU A 308 -24.93 0.61 -3.60
CA GLU A 308 -24.77 1.71 -4.56
C GLU A 308 -23.31 2.03 -4.86
N LYS A 309 -22.43 2.02 -3.85
CA LYS A 309 -20.98 2.20 -4.05
C LYS A 309 -20.40 1.05 -4.87
N SER A 310 -20.78 -0.18 -4.56
CA SER A 310 -20.31 -1.39 -5.23
C SER A 310 -20.72 -1.44 -6.70
N GLU A 311 -21.83 -0.83 -7.06
CA GLU A 311 -22.33 -0.74 -8.44
C GLU A 311 -21.72 0.44 -9.22
N LYS A 312 -21.49 1.59 -8.58
CA LYS A 312 -21.10 2.83 -9.25
C LYS A 312 -19.60 3.14 -9.20
N GLU A 313 -18.92 2.87 -8.08
CA GLU A 313 -17.48 3.20 -7.96
C GLU A 313 -16.62 2.45 -8.98
N PRO A 314 -16.84 1.14 -9.30
CA PRO A 314 -16.06 0.46 -10.33
C PRO A 314 -16.15 1.14 -11.70
N LEU A 315 -17.32 1.67 -12.07
CA LEU A 315 -17.49 2.38 -13.34
C LEU A 315 -16.67 3.67 -13.39
N LYS A 316 -16.54 4.40 -12.26
CA LYS A 316 -15.64 5.54 -12.20
C LYS A 316 -14.17 5.10 -12.25
N ILE A 317 -13.80 4.02 -11.56
CA ILE A 317 -12.42 3.47 -11.55
C ILE A 317 -12.00 3.07 -12.97
N TRP A 318 -12.90 2.49 -13.76
CA TRP A 318 -12.67 2.11 -15.16
C TRP A 318 -13.02 3.21 -16.17
N GLY A 319 -13.34 4.40 -15.68
CA GLY A 319 -13.62 5.57 -16.50
C GLY A 319 -12.37 6.18 -17.15
N GLU A 320 -12.58 7.21 -17.91
CA GLU A 320 -11.52 7.91 -18.66
C GLU A 320 -11.45 9.38 -18.26
N VAL A 321 -10.24 9.94 -18.26
CA VAL A 321 -10.06 11.39 -18.09
C VAL A 321 -10.31 12.09 -19.43
N LYS A 322 -11.36 12.90 -19.47
CA LYS A 322 -11.78 13.71 -20.64
C LYS A 322 -12.07 15.13 -20.20
N ASN A 323 -11.48 16.12 -20.88
CA ASN A 323 -11.72 17.55 -20.63
C ASN A 323 -11.58 17.97 -19.15
N GLY A 324 -10.61 17.41 -18.43
CA GLY A 324 -10.37 17.73 -17.02
C GLY A 324 -11.32 17.06 -16.02
N GLU A 325 -12.10 16.09 -16.46
CA GLU A 325 -13.03 15.32 -15.63
C GLU A 325 -12.85 13.82 -15.85
N ILE A 326 -13.20 13.01 -14.86
CA ILE A 326 -13.29 11.56 -14.97
C ILE A 326 -14.72 11.20 -15.38
N VAL A 327 -14.87 10.76 -16.63
CA VAL A 327 -16.13 10.27 -17.18
C VAL A 327 -16.24 8.78 -16.86
N PRO A 328 -17.23 8.34 -16.08
CA PRO A 328 -17.40 6.93 -15.75
C PRO A 328 -17.61 6.06 -17.00
N ALA A 329 -17.13 4.82 -16.95
CA ALA A 329 -17.48 3.80 -17.93
C ALA A 329 -18.98 3.50 -17.90
N THR A 330 -19.52 3.08 -19.03
CA THR A 330 -20.94 2.70 -19.18
C THR A 330 -21.16 1.20 -19.08
N SER A 331 -20.08 0.42 -19.04
CA SER A 331 -20.02 -1.04 -18.93
C SER A 331 -18.89 -1.42 -17.94
N PRO A 332 -18.98 -2.58 -17.26
CA PRO A 332 -20.07 -3.58 -17.29
C PRO A 332 -21.33 -3.15 -16.52
N ALA A 333 -22.46 -3.85 -16.73
CA ALA A 333 -23.58 -3.80 -15.81
C ALA A 333 -23.20 -4.51 -14.51
N ILE A 334 -23.41 -3.87 -13.36
CA ILE A 334 -23.03 -4.41 -12.05
C ILE A 334 -24.25 -4.41 -11.14
N THR A 335 -24.51 -5.55 -10.50
CA THR A 335 -25.47 -5.64 -9.40
C THR A 335 -24.76 -6.17 -8.15
N ALA A 336 -25.06 -5.60 -7.01
CA ALA A 336 -24.38 -5.88 -5.75
C ALA A 336 -25.35 -6.21 -4.61
N GLN A 337 -24.97 -7.19 -3.78
CA GLN A 337 -25.58 -7.44 -2.47
C GLN A 337 -24.48 -7.34 -1.41
N CYS A 338 -24.70 -6.56 -0.35
CA CYS A 338 -23.68 -6.29 0.66
C CYS A 338 -24.15 -6.72 2.06
N LEU A 339 -23.48 -7.71 2.64
CA LEU A 339 -23.81 -8.29 3.94
C LEU A 339 -22.72 -7.98 4.96
N ARG A 340 -23.11 -7.78 6.24
CA ARG A 340 -22.19 -7.76 7.36
C ARG A 340 -22.14 -9.14 7.99
N VAL A 341 -20.94 -9.66 8.19
CA VAL A 341 -20.69 -11.01 8.73
C VAL A 341 -19.81 -10.96 9.98
N PRO A 342 -19.85 -12.00 10.85
CA PRO A 342 -19.07 -12.08 12.08
C PRO A 342 -17.59 -12.40 11.80
N VAL A 343 -16.92 -11.55 11.04
CA VAL A 343 -15.49 -11.60 10.70
C VAL A 343 -14.85 -10.31 11.19
N SER A 344 -13.72 -10.42 11.91
CA SER A 344 -13.01 -9.24 12.44
C SER A 344 -12.49 -8.35 11.31
N ASP A 345 -11.67 -8.89 10.42
CA ASP A 345 -11.04 -8.22 9.28
C ASP A 345 -11.05 -9.14 8.05
N GLY A 346 -11.06 -8.52 6.87
CA GLY A 346 -11.07 -9.19 5.58
C GLY A 346 -12.47 -9.19 4.95
N HIS A 347 -12.63 -8.46 3.83
CA HIS A 347 -13.85 -8.48 3.02
C HIS A 347 -13.73 -9.55 1.96
N THR A 348 -14.69 -10.45 1.92
CA THR A 348 -14.80 -11.51 0.91
C THR A 348 -15.87 -11.13 -0.11
N ALA A 349 -15.67 -11.45 -1.38
CA ALA A 349 -16.66 -11.27 -2.44
C ALA A 349 -16.91 -12.58 -3.18
N ALA A 350 -18.17 -12.97 -3.31
CA ALA A 350 -18.60 -13.97 -4.29
C ALA A 350 -18.94 -13.23 -5.59
N VAL A 351 -18.20 -13.53 -6.66
CA VAL A 351 -18.28 -12.84 -7.95
C VAL A 351 -18.75 -13.78 -9.02
N PHE A 352 -19.72 -13.32 -9.82
CA PHE A 352 -20.21 -13.99 -11.03
C PHE A 352 -20.00 -13.01 -12.19
N VAL A 353 -19.41 -13.48 -13.28
CA VAL A 353 -19.00 -12.62 -14.40
C VAL A 353 -19.38 -13.22 -15.75
N ARG A 354 -19.90 -12.36 -16.64
CA ARG A 354 -20.18 -12.68 -18.05
C ARG A 354 -19.30 -11.82 -18.94
N PHE A 355 -18.75 -12.44 -19.96
CA PHE A 355 -17.87 -11.80 -20.93
C PHE A 355 -18.52 -11.67 -22.31
N GLU A 356 -17.98 -10.78 -23.11
CA GLU A 356 -18.25 -10.73 -24.55
C GLU A 356 -17.55 -11.88 -25.27
N ASN A 357 -16.27 -12.04 -24.96
CA ASN A 357 -15.41 -13.12 -25.46
C ASN A 357 -15.03 -13.99 -24.27
N LYS A 358 -15.79 -15.07 -24.04
CA LYS A 358 -15.55 -15.98 -22.91
C LYS A 358 -14.11 -16.50 -22.92
N PRO A 359 -13.25 -16.12 -21.95
CA PRO A 359 -11.90 -16.66 -21.82
C PRO A 359 -11.94 -18.11 -21.34
N THR A 360 -10.86 -18.84 -21.53
CA THR A 360 -10.63 -20.11 -20.84
C THR A 360 -10.22 -19.86 -19.37
N LYS A 361 -10.41 -20.85 -18.50
CA LYS A 361 -9.91 -20.78 -17.11
C LYS A 361 -8.41 -20.49 -17.06
N ALA A 362 -7.62 -21.08 -17.95
CA ALA A 362 -6.18 -20.88 -18.04
C ALA A 362 -5.81 -19.42 -18.35
N GLU A 363 -6.53 -18.77 -19.28
CA GLU A 363 -6.31 -17.36 -19.62
C GLU A 363 -6.64 -16.42 -18.45
N ILE A 364 -7.67 -16.73 -17.66
CA ILE A 364 -7.99 -15.98 -16.44
C ILE A 364 -6.87 -16.11 -15.41
N LEU A 365 -6.41 -17.34 -15.15
CA LEU A 365 -5.33 -17.61 -14.18
C LEU A 365 -4.01 -16.95 -14.62
N SER A 366 -3.66 -17.01 -15.89
CA SER A 366 -2.49 -16.32 -16.47
C SER A 366 -2.63 -14.80 -16.30
N ALA A 367 -3.82 -14.24 -16.60
CA ALA A 367 -4.06 -12.81 -16.44
C ALA A 367 -3.87 -12.34 -14.99
N TRP A 368 -4.27 -13.15 -14.00
CA TRP A 368 -4.03 -12.81 -12.58
C TRP A 368 -2.57 -12.99 -12.16
N ALA A 369 -1.92 -14.06 -12.60
CA ALA A 369 -0.53 -14.37 -12.23
C ALA A 369 0.47 -13.35 -12.79
N GLU A 370 0.22 -12.86 -14.00
CA GLU A 370 1.10 -11.94 -14.73
C GLU A 370 0.81 -10.47 -14.44
N PHE A 371 -0.33 -10.16 -13.80
CA PHE A 371 -0.75 -8.79 -13.58
C PHE A 371 0.21 -8.04 -12.64
N LYS A 372 0.74 -6.94 -13.16
CA LYS A 372 1.54 -5.96 -12.41
C LYS A 372 0.99 -4.58 -12.69
N GLY A 373 0.81 -3.80 -11.64
CA GLY A 373 0.46 -2.40 -11.75
C GLY A 373 1.69 -1.50 -11.58
N VAL A 374 1.49 -0.20 -11.80
CA VAL A 374 2.54 0.81 -11.62
C VAL A 374 3.24 0.75 -10.26
N PRO A 375 2.56 0.45 -9.12
CA PRO A 375 3.24 0.28 -7.84
C PRO A 375 4.32 -0.81 -7.83
N GLN A 376 4.08 -1.95 -8.49
CA GLN A 376 5.05 -3.04 -8.61
C GLN A 376 6.18 -2.69 -9.58
N GLU A 377 5.88 -1.95 -10.65
CA GLU A 377 6.90 -1.48 -11.62
C GLU A 377 7.85 -0.46 -11.00
N LEU A 378 7.34 0.37 -10.08
CA LEU A 378 8.11 1.40 -9.37
C LEU A 378 8.74 0.91 -8.06
N ASP A 379 8.55 -0.37 -7.69
CA ASP A 379 8.98 -0.94 -6.41
C ASP A 379 8.56 -0.04 -5.20
N LEU A 380 7.29 0.39 -5.18
CA LEU A 380 6.80 1.26 -4.09
C LEU A 380 6.84 0.52 -2.74
N PRO A 381 7.21 1.20 -1.63
CA PRO A 381 7.46 0.54 -0.33
C PRO A 381 6.31 -0.33 0.20
N SER A 382 5.06 0.10 -0.01
CA SER A 382 3.87 -0.65 0.45
C SER A 382 3.29 -1.59 -0.63
N ALA A 383 3.89 -1.64 -1.83
CA ALA A 383 3.41 -2.51 -2.89
C ALA A 383 3.78 -3.97 -2.61
N PRO A 384 2.82 -4.91 -2.63
CA PRO A 384 3.14 -6.32 -2.51
C PRO A 384 3.83 -6.80 -3.79
N THR A 385 4.81 -7.68 -3.65
CA THR A 385 5.53 -8.28 -4.80
C THR A 385 4.57 -9.01 -5.74
N GLN A 386 3.62 -9.78 -5.16
CA GLN A 386 2.54 -10.45 -5.88
C GLN A 386 1.22 -9.76 -5.51
N PHE A 387 0.67 -8.95 -6.41
CA PHE A 387 -0.56 -8.21 -6.14
C PHE A 387 -1.79 -9.10 -6.14
N LEU A 388 -1.99 -9.91 -7.20
CA LEU A 388 -3.09 -10.86 -7.31
C LEU A 388 -2.57 -12.28 -7.10
N LYS A 389 -3.16 -13.01 -6.15
CA LYS A 389 -2.75 -14.38 -5.81
C LYS A 389 -3.95 -15.31 -5.90
N TYR A 390 -3.82 -16.41 -6.62
CA TYR A 390 -4.83 -17.46 -6.72
C TYR A 390 -4.50 -18.65 -5.82
N PHE A 391 -5.51 -19.19 -5.15
CA PHE A 391 -5.42 -20.44 -4.39
C PHE A 391 -6.14 -21.56 -5.12
N GLU A 392 -5.47 -22.69 -5.26
CA GLU A 392 -6.04 -23.88 -5.91
C GLU A 392 -6.93 -24.70 -4.95
N GLU A 393 -6.72 -24.58 -3.66
CA GLU A 393 -7.45 -25.31 -2.64
C GLU A 393 -8.93 -24.92 -2.64
N ASP A 394 -9.81 -25.91 -2.59
CA ASP A 394 -11.26 -25.74 -2.67
C ASP A 394 -11.85 -24.90 -1.53
N ASN A 395 -11.19 -24.81 -0.39
CA ASN A 395 -11.64 -24.07 0.79
C ASN A 395 -10.92 -22.70 0.97
N ARG A 396 -10.23 -22.19 -0.05
CA ARG A 396 -9.51 -20.91 -0.01
C ARG A 396 -10.06 -19.93 -1.07
N PRO A 397 -9.94 -18.61 -0.87
CA PRO A 397 -9.35 -17.94 0.29
C PRO A 397 -10.29 -17.90 1.51
N GLN A 398 -9.69 -17.87 2.71
CA GLN A 398 -10.38 -17.69 3.98
C GLN A 398 -9.91 -16.40 4.66
N ALA A 399 -10.85 -15.57 5.13
CA ALA A 399 -10.51 -14.27 5.72
C ALA A 399 -9.49 -14.38 6.86
N LYS A 400 -9.60 -15.36 7.75
CA LYS A 400 -8.68 -15.56 8.87
C LYS A 400 -7.27 -15.96 8.44
N LEU A 401 -7.16 -16.78 7.40
CA LEU A 401 -5.88 -17.36 6.96
C LEU A 401 -5.16 -16.46 5.95
N ASP A 402 -5.92 -15.78 5.06
CA ASP A 402 -5.36 -15.21 3.83
C ASP A 402 -5.40 -13.69 3.76
N ARG A 403 -6.13 -13.02 4.67
CA ARG A 403 -6.24 -11.56 4.67
C ARG A 403 -4.89 -10.83 4.80
N MET A 404 -3.86 -11.50 5.35
CA MET A 404 -2.52 -10.93 5.53
C MET A 404 -1.54 -11.22 4.39
N GLU A 405 -1.98 -11.84 3.30
CA GLU A 405 -1.12 -12.03 2.12
C GLU A 405 -0.55 -10.69 1.63
N GLY A 406 0.77 -10.68 1.32
CA GLY A 406 1.49 -9.46 0.97
C GLY A 406 1.39 -8.37 2.04
N ASN A 407 1.48 -8.74 3.32
CA ASN A 407 1.28 -7.83 4.47
C ASN A 407 -0.12 -7.16 4.47
N GLY A 408 -1.15 -7.87 3.98
CA GLY A 408 -2.50 -7.37 3.85
C GLY A 408 -2.73 -6.45 2.65
N MET A 409 -1.75 -6.37 1.73
CA MET A 409 -1.83 -5.53 0.53
C MET A 409 -2.11 -6.31 -0.75
N SER A 410 -1.94 -7.64 -0.76
CA SER A 410 -2.37 -8.50 -1.87
C SER A 410 -3.89 -8.69 -1.88
N VAL A 411 -4.42 -8.96 -3.07
CA VAL A 411 -5.80 -9.42 -3.27
C VAL A 411 -5.75 -10.89 -3.65
N THR A 412 -6.49 -11.71 -2.94
CA THR A 412 -6.48 -13.14 -3.16
C THR A 412 -7.75 -13.63 -3.83
N ALA A 413 -7.63 -14.64 -4.69
CA ALA A 413 -8.74 -15.29 -5.36
C ALA A 413 -8.68 -16.81 -5.18
N GLY A 414 -9.82 -17.46 -5.32
CA GLY A 414 -9.91 -18.92 -5.38
C GLY A 414 -11.27 -19.37 -5.91
N ARG A 415 -11.46 -20.66 -6.02
CA ARG A 415 -12.74 -21.22 -6.47
C ARG A 415 -13.17 -20.75 -7.88
N LEU A 416 -12.23 -20.46 -8.77
CA LEU A 416 -12.54 -20.13 -10.15
C LEU A 416 -13.09 -21.36 -10.88
N ARG A 417 -14.33 -21.27 -11.35
CA ARG A 417 -15.04 -22.34 -12.05
C ARG A 417 -16.11 -21.79 -12.99
N GLU A 418 -16.51 -22.58 -13.96
CA GLU A 418 -17.64 -22.26 -14.82
C GLU A 418 -18.95 -22.12 -14.02
N ASP A 419 -19.84 -21.29 -14.55
CA ASP A 419 -21.18 -21.06 -13.99
C ASP A 419 -22.27 -21.38 -15.02
N SER A 420 -23.41 -21.82 -14.55
CA SER A 420 -24.53 -22.22 -15.42
C SER A 420 -25.36 -21.03 -15.93
N VAL A 421 -25.25 -19.86 -15.30
CA VAL A 421 -25.98 -18.64 -15.67
C VAL A 421 -25.03 -17.59 -16.24
N TYR A 422 -23.90 -17.39 -15.57
CA TYR A 422 -22.78 -16.57 -16.03
C TYR A 422 -21.71 -17.44 -16.69
N ASP A 423 -20.64 -16.83 -17.18
CA ASP A 423 -19.54 -17.61 -17.75
C ASP A 423 -18.65 -18.23 -16.66
N TYR A 424 -18.30 -17.41 -15.64
CA TYR A 424 -17.47 -17.84 -14.52
C TYR A 424 -17.94 -17.26 -13.19
N LYS A 425 -17.56 -17.96 -12.12
CA LYS A 425 -17.67 -17.48 -10.75
C LYS A 425 -16.40 -17.80 -9.96
N PHE A 426 -16.09 -16.90 -9.00
CA PHE A 426 -14.92 -17.05 -8.12
C PHE A 426 -15.16 -16.35 -6.79
N ILE A 427 -14.27 -16.59 -5.83
CA ILE A 427 -14.23 -15.88 -4.56
C ILE A 427 -13.00 -14.98 -4.55
N GLY A 428 -13.19 -13.72 -4.17
CA GLY A 428 -12.11 -12.76 -3.92
C GLY A 428 -12.06 -12.35 -2.45
N LEU A 429 -10.87 -11.99 -1.97
CA LEU A 429 -10.65 -11.52 -0.59
C LEU A 429 -9.59 -10.42 -0.57
N SER A 430 -9.82 -9.40 0.25
CA SER A 430 -8.82 -8.38 0.58
C SER A 430 -8.92 -7.93 2.03
N HIS A 431 -7.82 -7.45 2.60
CA HIS A 431 -7.83 -6.86 3.94
C HIS A 431 -8.45 -5.45 3.91
N ASN A 432 -9.59 -5.27 4.55
CA ASN A 432 -10.39 -4.05 4.46
C ASN A 432 -9.80 -2.82 5.17
N THR A 433 -8.99 -2.99 6.22
CA THR A 433 -8.37 -1.88 6.95
C THR A 433 -6.92 -1.60 6.52
N LEU A 434 -6.25 -2.55 5.87
CA LEU A 434 -4.98 -2.37 5.21
C LEU A 434 -5.20 -2.00 3.74
N ARG A 435 -5.27 -2.95 2.82
CA ARG A 435 -5.52 -2.69 1.40
C ARG A 435 -6.75 -1.80 1.17
N GLY A 436 -7.83 -2.11 1.87
CA GLY A 436 -9.12 -1.42 1.77
C GLY A 436 -9.18 -0.04 2.43
N ALA A 437 -8.21 0.37 3.26
CA ALA A 437 -8.24 1.66 3.96
C ALA A 437 -6.83 2.30 4.05
N ALA A 438 -6.22 2.34 5.23
CA ALA A 438 -4.99 3.08 5.48
C ALA A 438 -3.83 2.64 4.58
N GLY A 439 -3.60 1.33 4.40
CA GLY A 439 -2.54 0.83 3.53
C GLY A 439 -2.72 1.23 2.06
N GLY A 440 -3.96 1.14 1.54
CA GLY A 440 -4.26 1.61 0.19
C GLY A 440 -4.08 3.12 0.00
N ALA A 441 -4.31 3.94 1.04
CA ALA A 441 -4.04 5.37 1.00
C ALA A 441 -2.53 5.69 1.12
N VAL A 442 -1.78 4.92 1.92
CA VAL A 442 -0.31 5.02 1.96
C VAL A 442 0.28 4.72 0.59
N LEU A 443 -0.14 3.62 -0.04
CA LEU A 443 0.30 3.26 -1.40
C LEU A 443 -0.09 4.32 -2.44
N LEU A 444 -1.27 4.94 -2.32
CA LEU A 444 -1.66 6.07 -3.18
C LEU A 444 -0.74 7.29 -2.97
N ALA A 445 -0.39 7.59 -1.72
CA ALA A 445 0.55 8.68 -1.43
C ALA A 445 1.96 8.37 -1.96
N GLU A 446 2.43 7.13 -1.85
CA GLU A 446 3.69 6.70 -2.45
C GLU A 446 3.68 6.88 -3.98
N LEU A 447 2.58 6.50 -4.64
CA LEU A 447 2.41 6.70 -6.08
C LEU A 447 2.43 8.18 -6.46
N LEU A 448 1.74 9.04 -5.70
CA LEU A 448 1.74 10.50 -5.89
C LEU A 448 3.14 11.08 -5.70
N ALA A 449 3.87 10.66 -4.67
CA ALA A 449 5.25 11.08 -4.41
C ALA A 449 6.19 10.63 -5.54
N ALA A 450 6.11 9.36 -5.96
CA ALA A 450 6.94 8.81 -7.04
C ALA A 450 6.71 9.49 -8.39
N LYS A 451 5.50 10.02 -8.61
CA LYS A 451 5.12 10.79 -9.82
C LYS A 451 5.32 12.30 -9.67
N GLY A 452 5.88 12.81 -8.55
CA GLY A 452 6.19 14.23 -8.33
C GLY A 452 5.00 15.14 -8.07
N TYR A 453 3.86 14.61 -7.63
CA TYR A 453 2.67 15.45 -7.36
C TYR A 453 2.78 16.27 -6.07
N PHE A 454 3.71 15.96 -5.18
CA PHE A 454 3.95 16.69 -3.93
C PHE A 454 5.09 17.72 -4.02
N ASP A 455 5.75 17.85 -5.16
CA ASP A 455 6.84 18.81 -5.39
C ASP A 455 6.33 20.24 -5.63
#